data_8ee196b606b08df1671b60dae15755f4
#
_entry.id   8ee196b606b08df1671b60dae15755f4
#
_cell.length_a   1.000
_cell.length_b   1.000
_cell.length_c   1.000
_cell.angle_alpha   90.00
_cell.angle_beta   90.00
_cell.angle_gamma   90.00
#
_symmetry.space_group_name_H-M   'P 1'
#
loop_
_entity.id
_entity.type
_entity.pdbx_description
1 polymer ?
#
loop_
_entity_poly.entity_id
_entity_poly.type
_entity_poly.pdbx_seq_one_letter_code
_entity_poly.pdbx_strand_id
1 'polypeptide(L)'
;MSRIGIGKHCSATAAARFWGCLYAVMLGLLAIGSSHARAADHIRVATLKTGTLAWELEVARAHGLDVQANLAIDVIELASTEAVKIALKGGAADVIVSDWLWVARERALGDNLMFYPYSTALGAVMVTADLPIRNVGDLKGKKLGVAGGPLDKSWLLLRASALRSGIDIKSEASIIYGAPPLLAQKALQGETDATLTFWNFAAALEAQGMRPAIPMQDVVKSLGAAGEVAMVGYVFDGGWAAQNRSLLDRFLAVMRKAEWLLADTPSEWGRLAPRIGTTESGALEVFRRRFREGIPKRALADELADARHLYRVLVSIGGTDLVGPSSELDPDAFYTPGSNE
;
A
#
# COMPACT_ATOMS: atom_id res chain seq x y z
N MET A 1 80.63 -11.18 71.45
CA MET A 1 80.36 -11.92 70.22
C MET A 1 78.91 -11.59 69.78
N SER A 2 78.78 -10.72 68.81
CA SER A 2 77.52 -10.12 68.41
C SER A 2 77.01 -10.79 67.18
N ARG A 3 75.72 -11.14 67.10
CA ARG A 3 75.02 -11.60 65.86
C ARG A 3 73.99 -10.54 65.48
N ILE A 4 74.20 -10.02 64.38
CA ILE A 4 73.30 -9.09 63.71
C ILE A 4 72.28 -9.91 62.93
N GLY A 5 70.97 -9.72 63.21
CA GLY A 5 69.86 -10.32 62.43
C GLY A 5 69.30 -9.30 61.46
N ILE A 6 69.34 -9.60 60.19
CA ILE A 6 68.78 -8.76 59.13
C ILE A 6 67.33 -9.23 58.85
N GLY A 7 66.35 -8.41 59.26
CA GLY A 7 64.94 -8.62 58.94
C GLY A 7 64.64 -8.17 57.53
N LYS A 8 64.10 -9.05 56.68
CA LYS A 8 63.51 -8.73 55.37
C LYS A 8 62.01 -8.53 55.54
N HIS A 9 61.59 -7.31 55.60
CA HIS A 9 60.18 -6.98 55.39
C HIS A 9 59.97 -6.75 53.90
N CYS A 10 59.43 -7.72 53.17
CA CYS A 10 58.96 -7.57 51.78
C CYS A 10 57.49 -7.15 51.80
N SER A 11 57.20 -6.00 51.29
CA SER A 11 55.90 -5.35 51.33
C SER A 11 54.90 -6.05 50.44
N ALA A 12 53.96 -6.79 51.00
CA ALA A 12 52.81 -7.42 50.30
C ALA A 12 51.71 -6.47 49.84
N THR A 13 51.88 -5.17 50.16
CA THR A 13 50.82 -4.15 49.86
C THR A 13 50.83 -3.57 48.47
N ALA A 14 51.92 -3.68 47.72
CA ALA A 14 52.00 -3.13 46.35
C ALA A 14 51.34 -4.06 45.30
N ALA A 15 51.45 -5.39 45.47
CA ALA A 15 50.84 -6.35 44.56
C ALA A 15 49.31 -6.36 44.62
N ALA A 16 48.72 -6.21 45.81
CA ALA A 16 47.27 -6.22 46.00
C ALA A 16 46.59 -4.99 45.36
N ARG A 17 47.25 -3.84 45.33
CA ARG A 17 46.72 -2.62 44.68
C ARG A 17 46.77 -2.67 43.13
N PHE A 18 47.76 -3.35 42.55
CA PHE A 18 47.87 -3.51 41.11
C PHE A 18 46.81 -4.47 40.56
N TRP A 19 46.49 -5.55 41.25
CA TRP A 19 45.44 -6.49 40.86
C TRP A 19 44.03 -5.93 41.04
N GLY A 20 43.80 -5.07 42.03
CA GLY A 20 42.52 -4.38 42.23
C GLY A 20 42.20 -3.39 41.12
N CYS A 21 43.21 -2.65 40.61
CA CYS A 21 43.02 -1.74 39.48
C CYS A 21 42.77 -2.48 38.16
N LEU A 22 43.44 -3.63 37.91
CA LEU A 22 43.19 -4.42 36.71
C LEU A 22 41.78 -5.03 36.68
N TYR A 23 41.28 -5.50 37.83
CA TYR A 23 39.90 -6.03 37.95
C TYR A 23 38.85 -4.94 37.80
N ALA A 24 39.06 -3.74 38.28
CA ALA A 24 38.15 -2.61 38.11
C ALA A 24 38.10 -2.12 36.66
N VAL A 25 39.22 -2.11 35.92
CA VAL A 25 39.30 -1.79 34.51
C VAL A 25 38.64 -2.86 33.63
N MET A 26 38.80 -4.13 33.96
CA MET A 26 38.17 -5.24 33.24
C MET A 26 36.66 -5.31 33.47
N LEU A 27 36.14 -4.99 34.67
CA LEU A 27 34.70 -4.82 34.94
C LEU A 27 34.11 -3.58 34.29
N GLY A 28 34.88 -2.48 34.18
CA GLY A 28 34.48 -1.26 33.45
C GLY A 28 34.36 -1.48 31.95
N LEU A 29 35.24 -2.28 31.33
CA LEU A 29 35.20 -2.64 29.92
C LEU A 29 34.05 -3.61 29.56
N LEU A 30 33.64 -4.47 30.50
CA LEU A 30 32.44 -5.33 30.31
C LEU A 30 31.12 -4.58 30.42
N ALA A 31 31.07 -3.44 31.10
CA ALA A 31 29.85 -2.59 31.19
C ALA A 31 29.61 -1.72 29.97
N ILE A 32 30.63 -1.45 29.14
CA ILE A 32 30.51 -0.59 27.92
C ILE A 32 30.00 -1.42 26.73
N GLY A 33 29.98 -2.74 26.78
CA GLY A 33 29.61 -3.64 25.67
C GLY A 33 28.16 -4.06 25.57
N SER A 34 27.28 -3.67 26.50
CA SER A 34 25.85 -4.00 26.42
C SER A 34 25.07 -2.96 25.63
N SER A 35 25.44 -2.74 24.36
CA SER A 35 24.46 -2.27 23.40
C SER A 35 23.38 -3.37 23.36
N HIS A 36 22.29 -3.18 24.09
CA HIS A 36 21.11 -4.00 23.94
C HIS A 36 20.64 -3.78 22.49
N ALA A 37 21.04 -4.69 21.60
CA ALA A 37 20.42 -4.75 20.28
C ALA A 37 18.92 -4.95 20.54
N ARG A 38 18.16 -3.86 20.48
CA ARG A 38 16.71 -3.91 20.61
C ARG A 38 16.22 -4.79 19.46
N ALA A 39 15.51 -5.86 19.80
CA ALA A 39 14.89 -6.69 18.77
C ALA A 39 14.08 -5.79 17.83
N ALA A 40 14.15 -6.07 16.54
CA ALA A 40 13.36 -5.32 15.56
C ALA A 40 11.86 -5.45 15.88
N ASP A 41 11.14 -4.36 15.78
CA ASP A 41 9.70 -4.38 15.99
C ASP A 41 9.02 -5.03 14.79
N HIS A 42 8.14 -6.02 15.03
CA HIS A 42 7.46 -6.78 13.99
C HIS A 42 6.18 -6.10 13.52
N ILE A 43 5.96 -6.08 12.20
CA ILE A 43 4.71 -5.64 11.57
C ILE A 43 4.32 -6.64 10.48
N ARG A 44 3.08 -7.14 10.53
CA ARG A 44 2.56 -8.12 9.57
C ARG A 44 1.78 -7.38 8.47
N VAL A 45 2.23 -7.54 7.22
CA VAL A 45 1.64 -6.85 6.06
C VAL A 45 1.08 -7.88 5.11
N ALA A 46 -0.25 -7.88 4.92
CA ALA A 46 -0.86 -8.72 3.89
C ALA A 46 -1.03 -7.95 2.59
N THR A 47 -0.63 -8.57 1.50
CA THR A 47 -0.69 -8.00 0.15
C THR A 47 -1.14 -9.03 -0.88
N LEU A 48 -1.62 -8.55 -2.02
CA LEU A 48 -1.83 -9.42 -3.18
C LEU A 48 -0.48 -9.88 -3.72
N LYS A 49 -0.37 -11.16 -4.05
CA LYS A 49 0.81 -11.72 -4.73
C LYS A 49 1.17 -10.94 -6.01
N THR A 50 0.16 -10.42 -6.71
CA THR A 50 0.29 -9.62 -7.93
C THR A 50 0.13 -8.11 -7.68
N GLY A 51 0.11 -7.69 -6.41
CA GLY A 51 -0.09 -6.30 -6.01
C GLY A 51 1.21 -5.50 -6.02
N THR A 52 1.06 -4.19 -6.21
CA THR A 52 2.19 -3.26 -6.32
C THR A 52 2.86 -2.97 -4.98
N LEU A 53 2.15 -3.11 -3.87
CA LEU A 53 2.76 -3.06 -2.54
C LEU A 53 3.90 -4.08 -2.38
N ALA A 54 3.77 -5.28 -2.99
CA ALA A 54 4.82 -6.29 -2.96
C ALA A 54 6.11 -5.82 -3.65
N TRP A 55 6.03 -4.92 -4.66
CA TRP A 55 7.18 -4.34 -5.33
C TRP A 55 7.94 -3.38 -4.41
N GLU A 56 7.22 -2.52 -3.71
CA GLU A 56 7.81 -1.57 -2.75
C GLU A 56 8.41 -2.27 -1.54
N LEU A 57 7.76 -3.32 -1.03
CA LEU A 57 8.30 -4.16 0.04
C LEU A 57 9.60 -4.86 -0.38
N GLU A 58 9.70 -5.29 -1.66
CA GLU A 58 10.92 -5.87 -2.21
C GLU A 58 12.04 -4.82 -2.32
N VAL A 59 11.71 -3.61 -2.79
CA VAL A 59 12.65 -2.48 -2.84
C VAL A 59 13.10 -2.08 -1.44
N ALA A 60 12.18 -1.96 -0.49
CA ALA A 60 12.50 -1.64 0.91
C ALA A 60 13.49 -2.64 1.50
N ARG A 61 13.27 -3.93 1.29
CA ARG A 61 14.15 -5.01 1.75
C ARG A 61 15.51 -4.99 1.02
N ALA A 62 15.51 -4.80 -0.29
CA ALA A 62 16.74 -4.76 -1.10
C ALA A 62 17.68 -3.62 -0.70
N HIS A 63 17.13 -2.50 -0.23
CA HIS A 63 17.89 -1.34 0.25
C HIS A 63 18.06 -1.32 1.78
N GLY A 64 17.57 -2.34 2.51
CA GLY A 64 17.66 -2.44 3.96
C GLY A 64 16.94 -1.30 4.70
N LEU A 65 15.90 -0.72 4.11
CA LEU A 65 15.16 0.39 4.71
C LEU A 65 14.40 -0.03 5.96
N ASP A 66 13.89 -1.25 5.97
CA ASP A 66 13.27 -1.92 7.11
C ASP A 66 14.25 -2.07 8.28
N VAL A 67 15.44 -2.62 8.01
CA VAL A 67 16.52 -2.78 9.02
C VAL A 67 16.96 -1.43 9.56
N GLN A 68 17.17 -0.42 8.71
CA GLN A 68 17.53 0.94 9.13
C GLN A 68 16.47 1.58 10.04
N ALA A 69 15.19 1.22 9.85
CA ALA A 69 14.09 1.67 10.67
C ALA A 69 13.84 0.79 11.91
N ASN A 70 14.70 -0.20 12.19
CA ASN A 70 14.51 -1.23 13.21
C ASN A 70 13.14 -1.93 13.10
N LEU A 71 12.76 -2.33 11.88
CA LEU A 71 11.53 -3.05 11.56
C LEU A 71 11.84 -4.43 11.00
N ALA A 72 11.03 -5.42 11.40
CA ALA A 72 10.89 -6.71 10.74
C ALA A 72 9.52 -6.75 10.07
N ILE A 73 9.50 -6.65 8.73
CA ILE A 73 8.24 -6.65 7.97
C ILE A 73 7.94 -8.08 7.52
N ASP A 74 6.92 -8.67 8.14
CA ASP A 74 6.43 -10.02 7.82
C ASP A 74 5.37 -9.93 6.71
N VAL A 75 5.74 -10.35 5.50
CA VAL A 75 4.89 -10.23 4.31
C VAL A 75 4.06 -11.48 4.11
N ILE A 76 2.73 -11.32 4.00
CA ILE A 76 1.76 -12.37 3.74
C ILE A 76 1.16 -12.15 2.35
N GLU A 77 1.56 -12.96 1.37
CA GLU A 77 1.04 -12.86 0.00
C GLU A 77 -0.22 -13.70 -0.15
N LEU A 78 -1.31 -13.09 -0.59
CA LEU A 78 -2.62 -13.70 -0.74
C LEU A 78 -3.13 -13.58 -2.19
N ALA A 79 -4.10 -14.42 -2.54
CA ALA A 79 -4.55 -14.58 -3.92
C ALA A 79 -5.64 -13.56 -4.34
N SER A 80 -6.41 -13.01 -3.38
CA SER A 80 -7.54 -12.11 -3.68
C SER A 80 -7.62 -10.93 -2.70
N THR A 81 -8.30 -9.87 -3.12
CA THR A 81 -8.58 -8.69 -2.29
C THR A 81 -9.41 -9.06 -1.05
N GLU A 82 -10.34 -9.99 -1.20
CA GLU A 82 -11.18 -10.49 -0.10
C GLU A 82 -10.33 -11.23 0.94
N ALA A 83 -9.38 -12.07 0.49
CA ALA A 83 -8.48 -12.78 1.41
C ALA A 83 -7.60 -11.80 2.20
N VAL A 84 -7.12 -10.73 1.56
CA VAL A 84 -6.35 -9.66 2.21
C VAL A 84 -7.20 -8.94 3.27
N LYS A 85 -8.46 -8.59 2.98
CA LYS A 85 -9.39 -7.97 3.92
C LYS A 85 -9.71 -8.88 5.11
N ILE A 86 -9.93 -10.18 4.84
CA ILE A 86 -10.16 -11.19 5.88
C ILE A 86 -8.94 -11.33 6.79
N ALA A 87 -7.71 -11.29 6.24
CA ALA A 87 -6.49 -11.37 7.03
C ALA A 87 -6.37 -10.21 8.04
N LEU A 88 -6.73 -8.97 7.63
CA LEU A 88 -6.78 -7.83 8.54
C LEU A 88 -7.86 -8.01 9.61
N LYS A 89 -9.10 -8.28 9.20
CA LYS A 89 -10.24 -8.42 10.15
C LYS A 89 -10.06 -9.59 11.11
N GLY A 90 -9.40 -10.65 10.68
CA GLY A 90 -9.06 -11.82 11.51
C GLY A 90 -7.80 -11.65 12.36
N GLY A 91 -7.13 -10.50 12.31
CA GLY A 91 -5.91 -10.24 13.09
C GLY A 91 -4.68 -11.03 12.62
N ALA A 92 -4.71 -11.61 11.42
CA ALA A 92 -3.55 -12.28 10.82
C ALA A 92 -2.57 -11.27 10.21
N ALA A 93 -3.03 -10.06 9.85
CA ALA A 93 -2.22 -8.95 9.38
C ALA A 93 -2.52 -7.69 10.19
N ASP A 94 -1.53 -6.81 10.32
CA ASP A 94 -1.65 -5.51 10.98
C ASP A 94 -1.97 -4.40 9.98
N VAL A 95 -1.42 -4.50 8.78
CA VAL A 95 -1.59 -3.53 7.69
C VAL A 95 -1.89 -4.25 6.38
N ILE A 96 -2.81 -3.68 5.60
CA ILE A 96 -3.11 -4.10 4.22
C ILE A 96 -3.16 -2.87 3.31
N VAL A 97 -3.29 -3.09 2.00
CA VAL A 97 -3.72 -2.04 1.06
C VAL A 97 -5.15 -2.32 0.61
N SER A 98 -6.02 -1.32 0.77
CA SER A 98 -7.41 -1.34 0.32
C SER A 98 -7.88 0.08 -0.03
N ASP A 99 -9.18 0.32 -0.10
CA ASP A 99 -9.75 1.61 -0.45
C ASP A 99 -10.60 2.20 0.69
N TRP A 100 -10.71 3.53 0.74
CA TRP A 100 -11.46 4.19 1.80
C TRP A 100 -12.99 4.01 1.67
N LEU A 101 -13.54 3.61 0.50
CA LEU A 101 -14.96 3.24 0.38
C LEU A 101 -15.25 1.95 1.16
N TRP A 102 -14.34 0.98 1.09
CA TRP A 102 -14.44 -0.21 1.93
C TRP A 102 -14.30 0.15 3.41
N VAL A 103 -13.32 0.99 3.78
CA VAL A 103 -13.17 1.47 5.17
C VAL A 103 -14.44 2.15 5.67
N ALA A 104 -15.03 3.06 4.88
CA ALA A 104 -16.28 3.73 5.26
C ALA A 104 -17.43 2.73 5.49
N ARG A 105 -17.52 1.70 4.65
CA ARG A 105 -18.56 0.65 4.76
C ARG A 105 -18.38 -0.19 6.02
N GLU A 106 -17.15 -0.61 6.32
CA GLU A 106 -16.85 -1.40 7.52
C GLU A 106 -17.02 -0.57 8.81
N ARG A 107 -16.60 0.71 8.81
CA ARG A 107 -16.84 1.61 9.94
C ARG A 107 -18.33 1.81 10.22
N ALA A 108 -19.14 1.92 9.19
CA ALA A 108 -20.60 2.00 9.32
C ALA A 108 -21.22 0.71 9.90
N LEU A 109 -20.51 -0.42 9.84
CA LEU A 109 -20.87 -1.70 10.45
C LEU A 109 -20.28 -1.90 11.85
N GLY A 110 -19.49 -0.94 12.35
CA GLY A 110 -18.92 -0.94 13.70
C GLY A 110 -17.44 -1.27 13.80
N ASP A 111 -16.76 -1.54 12.71
CA ASP A 111 -15.30 -1.75 12.70
C ASP A 111 -14.56 -0.43 12.88
N ASN A 112 -13.43 -0.45 13.59
CA ASN A 112 -12.59 0.73 13.79
C ASN A 112 -11.41 0.76 12.79
N LEU A 113 -11.70 0.67 11.49
CA LEU A 113 -10.66 0.74 10.46
C LEU A 113 -10.24 2.18 10.17
N MET A 114 -8.94 2.39 9.93
CA MET A 114 -8.36 3.66 9.50
C MET A 114 -7.65 3.51 8.16
N PHE A 115 -7.54 4.61 7.44
CA PHE A 115 -6.97 4.71 6.11
C PHE A 115 -5.85 5.75 6.07
N TYR A 116 -4.74 5.43 5.41
CA TYR A 116 -3.69 6.38 5.06
C TYR A 116 -3.38 6.31 3.56
N PRO A 117 -3.37 7.45 2.83
CA PRO A 117 -3.17 7.49 1.38
C PRO A 117 -1.91 6.75 0.93
N TYR A 118 -2.06 5.90 -0.10
CA TYR A 118 -0.99 5.15 -0.73
C TYR A 118 -0.87 5.45 -2.22
N SER A 119 -2.00 5.46 -2.96
CA SER A 119 -1.96 5.64 -4.41
C SER A 119 -3.22 6.29 -4.96
N THR A 120 -3.04 7.21 -5.91
CA THR A 120 -4.11 7.76 -6.74
C THR A 120 -4.38 6.91 -7.98
N ALA A 121 -3.53 5.93 -8.29
CA ALA A 121 -3.64 5.08 -9.48
C ALA A 121 -4.79 4.07 -9.34
N LEU A 122 -5.84 4.24 -10.15
CA LEU A 122 -7.05 3.41 -10.12
C LEU A 122 -7.11 2.38 -11.26
N GLY A 123 -6.40 2.62 -12.35
CA GLY A 123 -6.51 1.86 -13.58
C GLY A 123 -7.47 2.48 -14.59
N ALA A 124 -8.01 1.66 -15.49
CA ALA A 124 -8.83 2.12 -16.60
C ALA A 124 -9.75 1.00 -17.11
N VAL A 125 -10.76 1.39 -17.89
CA VAL A 125 -11.41 0.49 -18.84
C VAL A 125 -10.51 0.38 -20.06
N MET A 126 -9.95 -0.81 -20.27
CA MET A 126 -9.06 -1.13 -21.38
C MET A 126 -9.82 -1.76 -22.53
N VAL A 127 -9.47 -1.39 -23.76
CA VAL A 127 -10.04 -1.92 -25.00
C VAL A 127 -8.94 -2.13 -26.03
N THR A 128 -9.20 -2.92 -27.08
CA THR A 128 -8.33 -3.00 -28.25
C THR A 128 -8.29 -1.66 -28.98
N ALA A 129 -7.22 -1.38 -29.72
CA ALA A 129 -6.96 -0.06 -30.31
C ALA A 129 -8.06 0.37 -31.33
N ASP A 130 -8.64 -0.59 -32.03
CA ASP A 130 -9.65 -0.43 -33.08
C ASP A 130 -11.08 -0.28 -32.56
N LEU A 131 -11.36 -0.69 -31.31
CA LEU A 131 -12.72 -0.66 -30.78
C LEU A 131 -13.16 0.78 -30.44
N PRO A 132 -14.31 1.28 -30.94
CA PRO A 132 -14.71 2.68 -30.82
C PRO A 132 -15.36 3.04 -29.47
N ILE A 133 -14.94 2.42 -28.37
CA ILE A 133 -15.37 2.77 -27.02
C ILE A 133 -14.54 3.94 -26.50
N ARG A 134 -15.17 5.04 -26.06
CA ARG A 134 -14.52 6.25 -25.56
C ARG A 134 -15.14 6.80 -24.28
N ASN A 135 -16.36 6.39 -23.97
CA ASN A 135 -17.11 6.86 -22.79
C ASN A 135 -18.00 5.74 -22.24
N VAL A 136 -18.60 6.01 -21.10
CA VAL A 136 -19.45 5.05 -20.38
C VAL A 136 -20.66 4.59 -21.23
N GLY A 137 -21.22 5.46 -22.08
CA GLY A 137 -22.36 5.13 -22.94
C GLY A 137 -22.04 4.06 -23.97
N ASP A 138 -20.81 4.00 -24.44
CA ASP A 138 -20.37 3.04 -25.45
C ASP A 138 -20.25 1.61 -24.88
N LEU A 139 -20.37 1.44 -23.56
CA LEU A 139 -20.34 0.14 -22.89
C LEU A 139 -21.68 -0.60 -22.91
N LYS A 140 -22.77 0.05 -23.36
CA LYS A 140 -24.09 -0.60 -23.50
C LYS A 140 -24.00 -1.79 -24.44
N GLY A 141 -24.57 -2.91 -24.01
CA GLY A 141 -24.58 -4.17 -24.77
C GLY A 141 -23.21 -4.86 -24.88
N LYS A 142 -22.15 -4.32 -24.26
CA LYS A 142 -20.81 -4.88 -24.32
C LYS A 142 -20.56 -5.92 -23.22
N LYS A 143 -19.63 -6.82 -23.49
CA LYS A 143 -19.06 -7.72 -22.47
C LYS A 143 -17.98 -6.98 -21.71
N LEU A 144 -18.27 -6.58 -20.48
CA LEU A 144 -17.36 -5.83 -19.62
C LEU A 144 -16.77 -6.74 -18.53
N GLY A 145 -15.47 -7.01 -18.61
CA GLY A 145 -14.72 -7.58 -17.52
C GLY A 145 -14.52 -6.56 -16.40
N VAL A 146 -14.75 -6.96 -15.15
CA VAL A 146 -14.58 -6.10 -13.97
C VAL A 146 -13.69 -6.80 -12.94
N ALA A 147 -12.50 -6.28 -12.75
CA ALA A 147 -11.55 -6.78 -11.77
C ALA A 147 -12.00 -6.48 -10.33
N GLY A 148 -11.81 -7.44 -9.43
CA GLY A 148 -12.06 -7.30 -7.99
C GLY A 148 -13.47 -7.65 -7.54
N GLY A 149 -14.50 -7.48 -8.36
CA GLY A 149 -15.87 -7.87 -8.00
C GLY A 149 -16.86 -6.70 -7.85
N PRO A 150 -18.11 -6.98 -7.41
CA PRO A 150 -19.21 -6.01 -7.44
C PRO A 150 -19.05 -4.82 -6.46
N LEU A 151 -18.18 -4.94 -5.50
CA LEU A 151 -17.86 -3.87 -4.52
C LEU A 151 -16.48 -3.24 -4.75
N ASP A 152 -15.82 -3.53 -5.89
CA ASP A 152 -14.56 -2.85 -6.23
C ASP A 152 -14.80 -1.35 -6.44
N LYS A 153 -13.90 -0.54 -5.89
CA LYS A 153 -13.98 0.92 -5.94
C LYS A 153 -14.09 1.49 -7.36
N SER A 154 -13.31 0.95 -8.30
CA SER A 154 -13.31 1.43 -9.67
C SER A 154 -14.63 1.09 -10.37
N TRP A 155 -15.21 -0.08 -10.07
CA TRP A 155 -16.52 -0.46 -10.54
C TRP A 155 -17.63 0.45 -9.97
N LEU A 156 -17.59 0.74 -8.67
CA LEU A 156 -18.56 1.64 -8.04
C LEU A 156 -18.50 3.05 -8.62
N LEU A 157 -17.30 3.57 -8.87
CA LEU A 157 -17.09 4.87 -9.53
C LEU A 157 -17.60 4.87 -10.98
N LEU A 158 -17.30 3.83 -11.75
CA LEU A 158 -17.79 3.70 -13.13
C LEU A 158 -19.31 3.62 -13.17
N ARG A 159 -19.94 2.88 -12.27
CA ARG A 159 -21.40 2.83 -12.11
C ARG A 159 -21.99 4.20 -11.78
N ALA A 160 -21.37 4.92 -10.85
CA ALA A 160 -21.82 6.27 -10.49
C ALA A 160 -21.75 7.22 -11.68
N SER A 161 -20.68 7.20 -12.46
CA SER A 161 -20.55 8.00 -13.67
C SER A 161 -21.61 7.64 -14.73
N ALA A 162 -21.90 6.36 -14.88
CA ALA A 162 -22.95 5.88 -15.79
C ALA A 162 -24.34 6.34 -15.32
N LEU A 163 -24.69 6.13 -14.07
CA LEU A 163 -25.98 6.54 -13.47
C LEU A 163 -26.19 8.05 -13.59
N ARG A 164 -25.14 8.85 -13.41
CA ARG A 164 -25.20 10.31 -13.60
C ARG A 164 -25.55 10.70 -15.04
N SER A 165 -25.21 9.84 -16.00
CA SER A 165 -25.58 9.98 -17.42
C SER A 165 -26.89 9.28 -17.78
N GLY A 166 -27.67 8.82 -16.80
CA GLY A 166 -28.94 8.11 -17.01
C GLY A 166 -28.77 6.66 -17.50
N ILE A 167 -27.60 6.04 -17.29
CA ILE A 167 -27.28 4.70 -17.76
C ILE A 167 -27.09 3.78 -16.57
N ASP A 168 -27.87 2.70 -16.46
CA ASP A 168 -27.56 1.62 -15.52
C ASP A 168 -26.70 0.54 -16.20
N ILE A 169 -25.38 0.79 -16.21
CA ILE A 169 -24.41 -0.11 -16.84
C ILE A 169 -24.43 -1.51 -16.24
N LYS A 170 -24.91 -1.69 -14.98
CA LYS A 170 -25.03 -2.99 -14.34
C LYS A 170 -26.07 -3.87 -15.05
N SER A 171 -27.14 -3.29 -15.55
CA SER A 171 -28.20 -3.98 -16.29
C SER A 171 -28.04 -3.88 -17.80
N GLU A 172 -27.35 -2.84 -18.30
CA GLU A 172 -27.23 -2.55 -19.74
C GLU A 172 -25.96 -3.14 -20.40
N ALA A 173 -25.04 -3.76 -19.61
CA ALA A 173 -23.87 -4.45 -20.12
C ALA A 173 -23.80 -5.89 -19.57
N SER A 174 -23.07 -6.77 -20.25
CA SER A 174 -22.80 -8.12 -19.76
C SER A 174 -21.58 -8.11 -18.87
N ILE A 175 -21.76 -8.15 -17.53
CA ILE A 175 -20.69 -8.00 -16.57
C ILE A 175 -20.07 -9.35 -16.20
N ILE A 176 -18.73 -9.44 -16.28
CA ILE A 176 -17.94 -10.61 -15.91
C ILE A 176 -16.98 -10.20 -14.79
N TYR A 177 -17.24 -10.62 -13.55
CA TYR A 177 -16.32 -10.39 -12.43
C TYR A 177 -15.22 -11.45 -12.41
N GLY A 178 -14.01 -11.05 -12.06
CA GLY A 178 -12.90 -11.98 -11.96
C GLY A 178 -11.61 -11.39 -11.40
N ALA A 179 -10.64 -12.27 -11.15
CA ALA A 179 -9.32 -11.86 -10.76
C ALA A 179 -8.62 -11.07 -11.89
N PRO A 180 -7.87 -9.99 -11.59
CA PRO A 180 -7.25 -9.15 -12.60
C PRO A 180 -6.39 -9.91 -13.62
N PRO A 181 -5.53 -10.90 -13.26
CA PRO A 181 -4.76 -11.65 -14.24
C PRO A 181 -5.62 -12.42 -15.23
N LEU A 182 -6.71 -13.04 -14.74
CA LEU A 182 -7.64 -13.79 -15.60
C LEU A 182 -8.34 -12.88 -16.60
N LEU A 183 -8.80 -11.71 -16.11
CA LEU A 183 -9.49 -10.75 -16.98
C LEU A 183 -8.54 -10.11 -18.00
N ALA A 184 -7.28 -9.88 -17.65
CA ALA A 184 -6.27 -9.41 -18.60
C ALA A 184 -6.05 -10.44 -19.72
N GLN A 185 -5.97 -11.74 -19.40
CA GLN A 185 -5.92 -12.79 -20.40
C GLN A 185 -7.16 -12.81 -21.31
N LYS A 186 -8.35 -12.73 -20.73
CA LYS A 186 -9.62 -12.70 -21.48
C LYS A 186 -9.69 -11.49 -22.43
N ALA A 187 -9.21 -10.33 -21.98
CA ALA A 187 -9.13 -9.14 -22.82
C ALA A 187 -8.23 -9.36 -24.05
N LEU A 188 -7.04 -9.93 -23.86
CA LEU A 188 -6.12 -10.24 -24.95
C LEU A 188 -6.64 -11.31 -25.93
N GLN A 189 -7.47 -12.24 -25.43
CA GLN A 189 -8.12 -13.27 -26.23
C GLN A 189 -9.39 -12.80 -26.94
N GLY A 190 -9.82 -11.53 -26.69
CA GLY A 190 -11.07 -10.98 -27.26
C GLY A 190 -12.34 -11.58 -26.65
N GLU A 191 -12.25 -12.21 -25.47
CA GLU A 191 -13.43 -12.74 -24.77
C GLU A 191 -14.24 -11.66 -24.03
N THR A 192 -13.65 -10.46 -23.82
CA THR A 192 -14.32 -9.25 -23.36
C THR A 192 -14.15 -8.13 -24.38
N ASP A 193 -15.18 -7.31 -24.58
CA ASP A 193 -15.11 -6.10 -25.43
C ASP A 193 -14.33 -4.99 -24.71
N ALA A 194 -14.50 -4.90 -23.39
CA ALA A 194 -13.84 -3.94 -22.52
C ALA A 194 -13.49 -4.58 -21.19
N THR A 195 -12.44 -4.10 -20.53
CA THR A 195 -12.00 -4.65 -19.24
C THR A 195 -11.60 -3.53 -18.29
N LEU A 196 -12.40 -3.32 -17.24
CA LEU A 196 -12.04 -2.47 -16.11
C LEU A 196 -11.06 -3.22 -15.23
N THR A 197 -9.84 -2.72 -15.11
CA THR A 197 -8.79 -3.40 -14.35
C THR A 197 -7.91 -2.42 -13.58
N PHE A 198 -7.12 -2.94 -12.64
CA PHE A 198 -6.20 -2.15 -11.82
C PHE A 198 -5.05 -1.60 -12.67
N TRP A 199 -4.46 -0.51 -12.20
CA TRP A 199 -3.48 0.26 -12.96
C TRP A 199 -2.29 -0.57 -13.49
N ASN A 200 -1.78 -1.52 -12.72
CA ASN A 200 -0.66 -2.37 -13.12
C ASN A 200 -1.04 -3.36 -14.23
N PHE A 201 -2.27 -3.89 -14.21
CA PHE A 201 -2.78 -4.72 -15.30
C PHE A 201 -3.17 -3.87 -16.52
N ALA A 202 -3.67 -2.65 -16.31
CA ALA A 202 -3.88 -1.69 -17.39
C ALA A 202 -2.55 -1.35 -18.09
N ALA A 203 -1.47 -1.12 -17.32
CA ALA A 203 -0.14 -0.90 -17.86
C ALA A 203 0.39 -2.12 -18.66
N ALA A 204 0.16 -3.34 -18.16
CA ALA A 204 0.50 -4.56 -18.89
C ALA A 204 -0.24 -4.71 -20.21
N LEU A 205 -1.53 -4.39 -20.25
CA LEU A 205 -2.37 -4.39 -21.47
C LEU A 205 -1.96 -3.26 -22.43
N GLU A 206 -1.61 -2.07 -21.91
CA GLU A 206 -1.09 -0.95 -22.69
C GLU A 206 0.23 -1.33 -23.39
N ALA A 207 1.14 -2.00 -22.67
CA ALA A 207 2.39 -2.52 -23.25
C ALA A 207 2.15 -3.57 -24.36
N GLN A 208 1.00 -4.19 -24.42
CA GLN A 208 0.59 -5.15 -25.43
C GLN A 208 -0.33 -4.53 -26.52
N GLY A 209 -0.38 -3.20 -26.61
CA GLY A 209 -1.07 -2.48 -27.68
C GLY A 209 -2.56 -2.19 -27.42
N MET A 210 -3.09 -2.55 -26.26
CA MET A 210 -4.42 -2.07 -25.86
C MET A 210 -4.37 -0.60 -25.43
N ARG A 211 -5.52 0.07 -25.42
CA ARG A 211 -5.58 1.47 -24.97
C ARG A 211 -6.55 1.66 -23.80
N PRO A 212 -6.28 2.62 -22.90
CA PRO A 212 -7.26 3.06 -21.92
C PRO A 212 -8.36 3.86 -22.62
N ALA A 213 -9.57 3.30 -22.65
CA ALA A 213 -10.74 3.98 -23.23
C ALA A 213 -11.37 4.95 -22.22
N ILE A 214 -11.40 4.55 -20.93
CA ILE A 214 -11.95 5.36 -19.84
C ILE A 214 -10.96 5.27 -18.66
N PRO A 215 -10.04 6.24 -18.54
CA PRO A 215 -9.17 6.36 -17.35
C PRO A 215 -10.01 6.64 -16.11
N MET A 216 -9.76 5.92 -15.01
CA MET A 216 -10.57 6.09 -13.81
C MET A 216 -10.33 7.42 -13.09
N GLN A 217 -9.17 8.05 -13.28
CA GLN A 217 -8.92 9.41 -12.81
C GLN A 217 -9.87 10.43 -13.46
N ASP A 218 -10.20 10.26 -14.76
CA ASP A 218 -11.16 11.13 -15.45
C ASP A 218 -12.58 10.90 -14.92
N VAL A 219 -12.91 9.67 -14.57
CA VAL A 219 -14.18 9.34 -13.90
C VAL A 219 -14.28 10.06 -12.54
N VAL A 220 -13.25 9.98 -11.70
CA VAL A 220 -13.19 10.67 -10.40
C VAL A 220 -13.36 12.18 -10.56
N LYS A 221 -12.66 12.80 -11.51
CA LYS A 221 -12.80 14.23 -11.83
C LYS A 221 -14.22 14.55 -12.31
N SER A 222 -14.80 13.72 -13.19
CA SER A 222 -16.16 13.92 -13.67
C SER A 222 -17.21 13.85 -12.56
N LEU A 223 -16.92 13.10 -11.48
CA LEU A 223 -17.77 13.02 -10.30
C LEU A 223 -17.59 14.21 -9.34
N GLY A 224 -16.69 15.16 -9.62
CA GLY A 224 -16.56 16.44 -8.93
C GLY A 224 -15.37 16.54 -7.97
N ALA A 225 -14.42 15.62 -8.02
CA ALA A 225 -13.18 15.81 -7.30
C ALA A 225 -12.39 17.01 -7.86
N ALA A 226 -11.88 17.88 -6.98
CA ALA A 226 -11.10 19.05 -7.37
C ALA A 226 -9.69 18.69 -7.85
N GLY A 227 -9.18 17.54 -7.43
CA GLY A 227 -7.87 17.03 -7.82
C GLY A 227 -7.80 15.53 -7.88
N GLU A 228 -6.59 15.01 -7.93
CA GLU A 228 -6.37 13.57 -7.78
C GLU A 228 -6.68 13.15 -6.35
N VAL A 229 -7.43 12.08 -6.19
CA VAL A 229 -7.81 11.53 -4.89
C VAL A 229 -7.16 10.16 -4.71
N ALA A 230 -6.43 10.00 -3.63
CA ALA A 230 -5.88 8.70 -3.25
C ALA A 230 -7.00 7.79 -2.77
N MET A 231 -7.61 7.05 -3.70
CA MET A 231 -8.65 6.06 -3.40
C MET A 231 -8.09 4.83 -2.72
N VAL A 232 -6.81 4.52 -2.94
CA VAL A 232 -6.11 3.34 -2.41
C VAL A 232 -5.17 3.79 -1.30
N GLY A 233 -5.19 3.09 -0.17
CA GLY A 233 -4.38 3.41 0.98
C GLY A 233 -4.01 2.21 1.84
N TYR A 234 -3.10 2.45 2.77
CA TYR A 234 -2.84 1.53 3.87
C TYR A 234 -4.05 1.54 4.79
N VAL A 235 -4.50 0.35 5.16
CA VAL A 235 -5.64 0.16 6.06
C VAL A 235 -5.22 -0.72 7.22
N PHE A 236 -5.61 -0.33 8.42
CA PHE A 236 -5.28 -0.98 9.68
C PHE A 236 -6.37 -0.70 10.72
N ASP A 237 -6.40 -1.47 11.81
CA ASP A 237 -7.30 -1.20 12.93
C ASP A 237 -6.85 0.03 13.73
N GLY A 238 -7.76 0.94 14.07
CA GLY A 238 -7.46 2.16 14.79
C GLY A 238 -7.02 1.94 16.23
N GLY A 239 -7.54 0.89 16.89
CA GLY A 239 -7.10 0.51 18.23
C GLY A 239 -5.67 -0.02 18.24
N TRP A 240 -5.34 -0.88 17.26
CA TRP A 240 -3.97 -1.34 17.03
C TRP A 240 -3.02 -0.18 16.69
N ALA A 241 -3.43 0.73 15.80
CA ALA A 241 -2.63 1.89 15.42
C ALA A 241 -2.33 2.82 16.61
N ALA A 242 -3.31 3.04 17.49
CA ALA A 242 -3.12 3.84 18.70
C ALA A 242 -2.08 3.24 19.64
N GLN A 243 -2.04 1.92 19.78
CA GLN A 243 -1.07 1.19 20.61
C GLN A 243 0.31 1.07 19.96
N ASN A 244 0.39 1.12 18.62
CA ASN A 244 1.60 0.89 17.83
C ASN A 244 2.01 2.10 16.98
N ARG A 245 1.66 3.32 17.40
CA ARG A 245 1.84 4.54 16.60
C ARG A 245 3.26 4.70 16.04
N SER A 246 4.28 4.58 16.90
CA SER A 246 5.68 4.71 16.48
C SER A 246 6.10 3.63 15.48
N LEU A 247 5.60 2.40 15.63
CA LEU A 247 5.84 1.31 14.70
C LEU A 247 5.21 1.61 13.33
N LEU A 248 3.93 2.01 13.32
CA LEU A 248 3.20 2.36 12.12
C LEU A 248 3.82 3.56 11.38
N ASP A 249 4.19 4.63 12.10
CA ASP A 249 4.79 5.83 11.49
C ASP A 249 6.15 5.48 10.84
N ARG A 250 6.98 4.63 11.48
CA ARG A 250 8.23 4.13 10.87
C ARG A 250 7.96 3.29 9.63
N PHE A 251 6.96 2.41 9.67
CA PHE A 251 6.56 1.61 8.52
C PHE A 251 6.15 2.51 7.35
N LEU A 252 5.26 3.49 7.58
CA LEU A 252 4.83 4.44 6.55
C LEU A 252 6.01 5.23 5.97
N ALA A 253 6.98 5.62 6.82
CA ALA A 253 8.20 6.30 6.37
C ALA A 253 9.10 5.40 5.50
N VAL A 254 9.24 4.12 5.85
CA VAL A 254 9.97 3.12 5.03
C VAL A 254 9.30 2.95 3.67
N MET A 255 7.98 2.78 3.65
CA MET A 255 7.24 2.60 2.41
C MET A 255 7.32 3.82 1.50
N ARG A 256 7.25 5.03 2.05
CA ARG A 256 7.44 6.28 1.29
C ARG A 256 8.85 6.36 0.67
N LYS A 257 9.89 5.93 1.38
CA LYS A 257 11.26 5.88 0.83
C LYS A 257 11.36 4.87 -0.31
N ALA A 258 10.75 3.69 -0.15
CA ALA A 258 10.71 2.66 -1.20
C ALA A 258 9.96 3.16 -2.45
N GLU A 259 8.83 3.84 -2.27
CA GLU A 259 8.06 4.48 -3.33
C GLU A 259 8.92 5.48 -4.13
N TRP A 260 9.66 6.38 -3.44
CA TRP A 260 10.57 7.34 -4.09
C TRP A 260 11.71 6.66 -4.84
N LEU A 261 12.32 5.64 -4.25
CA LEU A 261 13.36 4.86 -4.94
C LEU A 261 12.81 4.24 -6.23
N LEU A 262 11.63 3.65 -6.16
CA LEU A 262 10.98 3.03 -7.31
C LEU A 262 10.59 4.06 -8.39
N ALA A 263 10.17 5.25 -7.98
CA ALA A 263 9.82 6.33 -8.89
C ALA A 263 11.05 6.89 -9.64
N ASP A 264 12.16 7.12 -8.92
CA ASP A 264 13.30 7.88 -9.43
C ASP A 264 14.45 7.02 -9.94
N THR A 265 14.46 5.72 -9.65
CA THR A 265 15.55 4.81 -10.03
C THR A 265 15.11 3.79 -11.08
N PRO A 266 15.38 4.02 -12.38
CA PRO A 266 14.96 3.10 -13.45
C PRO A 266 15.46 1.67 -13.29
N SER A 267 16.66 1.47 -12.69
CA SER A 267 17.24 0.13 -12.48
C SER A 267 16.42 -0.74 -11.51
N GLU A 268 15.62 -0.16 -10.61
CA GLU A 268 14.75 -0.93 -9.72
C GLU A 268 13.69 -1.71 -10.52
N TRP A 269 13.22 -1.16 -11.63
CA TRP A 269 12.26 -1.84 -12.50
C TRP A 269 12.85 -3.08 -13.15
N GLY A 270 14.16 -3.05 -13.49
CA GLY A 270 14.89 -4.24 -13.93
C GLY A 270 14.97 -5.32 -12.84
N ARG A 271 15.13 -4.94 -11.57
CA ARG A 271 15.09 -5.86 -10.42
C ARG A 271 13.73 -6.52 -10.28
N LEU A 272 12.65 -5.75 -10.45
CA LEU A 272 11.26 -6.20 -10.34
C LEU A 272 10.76 -6.96 -11.57
N ALA A 273 11.52 -6.99 -12.67
CA ALA A 273 11.11 -7.63 -13.93
C ALA A 273 10.57 -9.06 -13.77
N PRO A 274 11.18 -9.95 -12.95
CA PRO A 274 10.64 -11.30 -12.72
C PRO A 274 9.27 -11.30 -12.04
N ARG A 275 9.02 -10.34 -11.13
CA ARG A 275 7.75 -10.21 -10.42
C ARG A 275 6.67 -9.56 -11.30
N ILE A 276 7.06 -8.61 -12.15
CA ILE A 276 6.18 -7.96 -13.12
C ILE A 276 5.82 -8.92 -14.26
N GLY A 277 6.71 -9.86 -14.58
CA GLY A 277 6.51 -10.85 -15.64
C GLY A 277 6.93 -10.37 -17.03
N THR A 278 7.77 -9.32 -17.11
CA THR A 278 8.37 -8.84 -18.36
C THR A 278 9.79 -8.31 -18.14
N THR A 279 10.65 -8.51 -19.13
CA THR A 279 12.02 -7.96 -19.17
C THR A 279 12.17 -6.89 -20.23
N GLU A 280 11.13 -6.62 -21.01
CA GLU A 280 11.17 -5.63 -22.08
C GLU A 280 11.23 -4.21 -21.51
N SER A 281 12.25 -3.45 -21.88
CA SER A 281 12.50 -2.10 -21.36
C SER A 281 11.36 -1.13 -21.64
N GLY A 282 10.72 -1.24 -22.82
CA GLY A 282 9.55 -0.43 -23.17
C GLY A 282 8.35 -0.70 -22.27
N ALA A 283 8.08 -1.98 -21.96
CA ALA A 283 7.02 -2.36 -21.04
C ALA A 283 7.32 -1.89 -19.61
N LEU A 284 8.54 -2.08 -19.11
CA LEU A 284 8.96 -1.61 -17.78
C LEU A 284 8.83 -0.07 -17.65
N GLU A 285 9.10 0.70 -18.72
CA GLU A 285 8.92 2.15 -18.70
C GLU A 285 7.43 2.55 -18.62
N VAL A 286 6.53 1.80 -19.25
CA VAL A 286 5.07 2.01 -19.08
C VAL A 286 4.68 1.84 -17.62
N PHE A 287 5.14 0.75 -16.96
CA PHE A 287 4.89 0.52 -15.54
C PHE A 287 5.44 1.65 -14.67
N ARG A 288 6.70 2.06 -14.89
CA ARG A 288 7.35 3.14 -14.16
C ARG A 288 6.59 4.46 -14.28
N ARG A 289 6.21 4.83 -15.49
CA ARG A 289 5.43 6.04 -15.75
C ARG A 289 4.09 6.02 -15.01
N ARG A 290 3.33 4.93 -15.13
CA ARG A 290 2.03 4.78 -14.47
C ARG A 290 2.14 4.75 -12.94
N PHE A 291 3.20 4.15 -12.41
CA PHE A 291 3.49 4.18 -10.99
C PHE A 291 3.73 5.61 -10.49
N ARG A 292 4.60 6.37 -11.17
CA ARG A 292 4.90 7.77 -10.82
C ARG A 292 3.68 8.70 -10.92
N GLU A 293 2.81 8.47 -11.89
CA GLU A 293 1.54 9.20 -12.01
C GLU A 293 0.63 8.95 -10.82
N GLY A 294 0.71 7.77 -10.20
CA GLY A 294 -0.12 7.36 -9.06
C GLY A 294 0.37 7.77 -7.68
N ILE A 295 1.54 8.38 -7.54
CA ILE A 295 2.08 8.81 -6.24
C ILE A 295 1.27 9.99 -5.71
N PRO A 296 0.69 9.92 -4.48
CA PRO A 296 -0.03 11.04 -3.89
C PRO A 296 0.89 12.24 -3.65
N LYS A 297 0.46 13.43 -4.08
CA LYS A 297 1.26 14.66 -4.00
C LYS A 297 0.58 15.77 -3.20
N ARG A 298 -0.65 15.53 -2.79
CA ARG A 298 -1.49 16.53 -2.12
C ARG A 298 -1.38 16.42 -0.60
N ALA A 299 -1.69 17.50 0.08
CA ALA A 299 -1.82 17.48 1.53
C ALA A 299 -2.98 16.57 1.97
N LEU A 300 -2.82 15.86 3.07
CA LEU A 300 -3.84 14.94 3.61
C LEU A 300 -5.20 15.63 3.83
N ALA A 301 -5.20 16.90 4.24
CA ALA A 301 -6.42 17.67 4.45
C ALA A 301 -7.22 17.87 3.15
N ASP A 302 -6.52 18.11 2.03
CA ASP A 302 -7.14 18.27 0.70
C ASP A 302 -7.66 16.93 0.17
N GLU A 303 -6.90 15.85 0.37
CA GLU A 303 -7.32 14.48 0.06
C GLU A 303 -8.62 14.12 0.79
N LEU A 304 -8.67 14.41 2.10
CA LEU A 304 -9.85 14.14 2.92
C LEU A 304 -11.06 14.99 2.49
N ALA A 305 -10.84 16.27 2.14
CA ALA A 305 -11.92 17.15 1.67
C ALA A 305 -12.56 16.62 0.38
N ASP A 306 -11.72 16.20 -0.59
CA ASP A 306 -12.20 15.63 -1.84
C ASP A 306 -12.81 14.23 -1.64
N ALA A 307 -12.25 13.39 -0.78
CA ALA A 307 -12.84 12.10 -0.44
C ALA A 307 -14.25 12.26 0.14
N ARG A 308 -14.45 13.21 1.06
CA ARG A 308 -15.78 13.54 1.62
C ARG A 308 -16.74 14.08 0.57
N HIS A 309 -16.25 14.96 -0.32
CA HIS A 309 -17.08 15.48 -1.41
C HIS A 309 -17.51 14.34 -2.34
N LEU A 310 -16.57 13.52 -2.79
CA LEU A 310 -16.83 12.39 -3.67
C LEU A 310 -17.78 11.36 -3.01
N TYR A 311 -17.64 11.11 -1.71
CA TYR A 311 -18.53 10.23 -0.97
C TYR A 311 -19.97 10.72 -1.00
N ARG A 312 -20.22 12.02 -0.73
CA ARG A 312 -21.57 12.63 -0.82
C ARG A 312 -22.14 12.55 -2.24
N VAL A 313 -21.31 12.76 -3.26
CA VAL A 313 -21.74 12.59 -4.66
C VAL A 313 -22.16 11.15 -4.94
N LEU A 314 -21.40 10.16 -4.47
CA LEU A 314 -21.74 8.74 -4.62
C LEU A 314 -23.05 8.40 -3.87
N VAL A 315 -23.24 8.93 -2.67
CA VAL A 315 -24.51 8.80 -1.90
C VAL A 315 -25.68 9.36 -2.72
N SER A 316 -25.54 10.57 -3.29
CA SER A 316 -26.61 11.21 -4.04
C SER A 316 -26.98 10.50 -5.35
N ILE A 317 -26.02 9.77 -5.95
CA ILE A 317 -26.21 9.05 -7.21
C ILE A 317 -26.82 7.66 -7.01
N GLY A 318 -26.33 6.90 -6.04
CA GLY A 318 -26.71 5.49 -5.90
C GLY A 318 -26.89 5.03 -4.46
N GLY A 319 -26.83 5.94 -3.47
CA GLY A 319 -27.09 5.64 -2.06
C GLY A 319 -26.31 4.42 -1.55
N THR A 320 -26.99 3.60 -0.77
CA THR A 320 -26.40 2.40 -0.13
C THR A 320 -25.83 1.38 -1.12
N ASP A 321 -26.30 1.35 -2.35
CA ASP A 321 -25.79 0.46 -3.41
C ASP A 321 -24.34 0.78 -3.80
N LEU A 322 -23.94 2.04 -3.68
CA LEU A 322 -22.58 2.48 -4.01
C LEU A 322 -21.67 2.56 -2.78
N VAL A 323 -22.16 3.15 -1.69
CA VAL A 323 -21.26 3.47 -0.56
C VAL A 323 -21.51 2.61 0.71
N GLY A 324 -22.60 1.85 0.77
CA GLY A 324 -22.99 1.11 1.96
C GLY A 324 -23.88 1.95 2.90
N PRO A 325 -24.07 1.55 4.17
CA PRO A 325 -25.15 2.05 5.01
C PRO A 325 -24.97 3.50 5.52
N SER A 326 -23.77 4.08 5.46
CA SER A 326 -23.55 5.47 5.90
C SER A 326 -23.86 6.48 4.79
N SER A 327 -24.43 7.62 5.18
CA SER A 327 -24.64 8.78 4.28
C SER A 327 -23.45 9.74 4.25
N GLU A 328 -22.48 9.60 5.16
CA GLU A 328 -21.30 10.46 5.27
C GLU A 328 -20.02 9.65 5.50
N LEU A 329 -18.92 10.16 4.99
CA LEU A 329 -17.60 9.62 5.28
C LEU A 329 -17.17 10.07 6.68
N ASP A 330 -16.92 9.10 7.56
CA ASP A 330 -16.47 9.36 8.93
C ASP A 330 -15.17 10.19 8.90
N PRO A 331 -15.14 11.36 9.60
CA PRO A 331 -13.96 12.20 9.66
C PRO A 331 -12.72 11.49 10.22
N ASP A 332 -12.91 10.56 11.14
CA ASP A 332 -11.84 9.83 11.82
C ASP A 332 -11.38 8.58 11.04
N ALA A 333 -11.90 8.38 9.83
CA ALA A 333 -11.45 7.29 8.96
C ALA A 333 -10.02 7.47 8.44
N PHE A 334 -9.49 8.71 8.42
CA PHE A 334 -8.15 9.01 7.89
C PHE A 334 -7.14 9.16 9.01
N TYR A 335 -6.09 8.36 8.94
CA TYR A 335 -4.97 8.42 9.88
C TYR A 335 -4.05 9.60 9.58
N THR A 336 -3.68 10.32 10.63
CA THR A 336 -2.66 11.38 10.57
C THR A 336 -1.42 10.91 11.32
N PRO A 337 -0.29 10.67 10.63
CA PRO A 337 0.98 10.34 11.26
C PRO A 337 1.38 11.40 12.29
N GLY A 338 2.13 10.99 13.31
CA GLY A 338 2.76 11.93 14.23
C GLY A 338 3.74 12.81 13.45
N SER A 339 3.79 14.11 13.80
CA SER A 339 4.90 14.96 13.34
C SER A 339 6.19 14.36 13.91
N ASN A 340 7.03 13.80 13.03
CA ASN A 340 8.41 13.52 13.42
C ASN A 340 9.09 14.88 13.62
N GLU A 341 9.24 15.31 14.88
CA GLU A 341 10.19 16.34 15.29
C GLU A 341 11.61 15.85 15.13
#